data_7c178aa76df041f9aca150d325ee58e6
#
_entry.id   7c178aa76df041f9aca150d325ee58e6
#
_cell.length_a   1.000
_cell.length_b   1.000
_cell.length_c   1.000
_cell.angle_alpha   90.00
_cell.angle_beta   90.00
_cell.angle_gamma   90.00
#
_symmetry.space_group_name_H-M   'P 1'
#
loop_
_entity.id
_entity.type
_entity.pdbx_description
1 polymer ?
#
loop_
_entity_poly.entity_id
_entity_poly.type
_entity_poly.pdbx_seq_one_letter_code
_entity_poly.pdbx_strand_id
1 'polypeptide(L)'
;MIYRKLILIAIFNSFIFNIIAQNSKGFSIEMNSHFGKIIKHTPKLLFTPPPLSTGIEIHVNKQLYGQKEWHQWQRYPSVGASFFYFNLGNKDVFGTAYGICPTLNLKFLNSKILPKGHVRGYFQIGSGLAYLTTHYDFLTNPTNNAVGSKLNNITHIKIELEKTLSQHWKVQGGLSFTHFSNGSSQTPNYGINIPAANLGLIYCPNPVDSADYIRHNLSSKPNRRLGVSMHTELAFTETSIAGGPRYPVYIASVAGVYHINKVNRLMIGLEYEQNKNIYAFALQSTHAMTRDEAFRQASRYSIYFADELMYGRVSILLQIGIYVAKDKSLFIPDSWYDKLGLRWYFPPIGRPATQFYAGIYLKSHRISAEYLAIGGGAIF
;
A
#
# COMPACT_ATOMS: atom_id res chain seq x y z
N MET A 1 -31.34 5.79 24.08
CA MET A 1 -30.07 6.11 23.34
C MET A 1 -29.77 5.09 22.25
N ILE A 2 -30.01 3.79 22.43
CA ILE A 2 -29.77 2.70 21.46
C ILE A 2 -30.65 2.85 20.21
N TYR A 3 -31.97 3.12 20.34
CA TYR A 3 -32.88 3.28 19.20
C TYR A 3 -32.51 4.44 18.24
N ARG A 4 -31.98 5.57 18.75
CA ARG A 4 -31.50 6.68 17.90
C ARG A 4 -30.25 6.29 17.08
N LYS A 5 -29.38 5.46 17.62
CA LYS A 5 -28.21 4.95 16.89
C LYS A 5 -28.64 3.96 15.81
N LEU A 6 -29.60 3.09 16.09
CA LEU A 6 -30.16 2.14 15.11
C LEU A 6 -30.91 2.84 13.96
N ILE A 7 -31.66 3.90 14.25
CA ILE A 7 -32.33 4.72 13.23
C ILE A 7 -31.30 5.46 12.36
N LEU A 8 -30.26 6.04 12.93
CA LEU A 8 -29.18 6.69 12.17
C LEU A 8 -28.43 5.69 11.28
N ILE A 9 -28.17 4.48 11.76
CA ILE A 9 -27.56 3.41 10.99
C ILE A 9 -28.50 2.96 9.86
N ALA A 10 -29.80 2.83 10.11
CA ALA A 10 -30.79 2.48 9.09
C ALA A 10 -30.95 3.58 8.02
N ILE A 11 -30.99 4.85 8.41
CA ILE A 11 -31.04 5.99 7.49
C ILE A 11 -29.73 6.09 6.67
N PHE A 12 -28.57 5.92 7.30
CA PHE A 12 -27.29 5.91 6.63
C PHE A 12 -27.16 4.75 5.65
N ASN A 13 -27.61 3.55 6.04
CA ASN A 13 -27.69 2.41 5.14
C ASN A 13 -28.66 2.64 3.97
N SER A 14 -29.85 3.19 4.22
CA SER A 14 -30.81 3.48 3.14
C SER A 14 -30.29 4.57 2.19
N PHE A 15 -29.54 5.56 2.68
CA PHE A 15 -28.92 6.60 1.86
C PHE A 15 -27.77 6.05 1.00
N ILE A 16 -26.90 5.24 1.57
CA ILE A 16 -25.82 4.56 0.83
C ILE A 16 -26.41 3.59 -0.20
N PHE A 17 -27.41 2.80 0.16
CA PHE A 17 -28.09 1.88 -0.79
C PHE A 17 -28.77 2.63 -1.93
N ASN A 18 -29.39 3.78 -1.70
CA ASN A 18 -30.01 4.56 -2.77
C ASN A 18 -28.98 5.23 -3.69
N ILE A 19 -27.87 5.73 -3.16
CA ILE A 19 -26.78 6.33 -3.98
C ILE A 19 -26.08 5.26 -4.83
N ILE A 20 -25.91 4.06 -4.33
CA ILE A 20 -25.25 2.95 -5.04
C ILE A 20 -26.23 2.27 -6.01
N ALA A 21 -27.53 2.24 -5.71
CA ALA A 21 -28.55 1.54 -6.51
C ALA A 21 -29.00 2.30 -7.76
N GLN A 22 -28.95 3.63 -7.76
CA GLN A 22 -29.48 4.47 -8.83
C GLN A 22 -28.49 4.76 -9.94
N ASN A 23 -28.02 3.85 -10.74
CA ASN A 23 -27.36 4.08 -12.03
C ASN A 23 -25.87 3.79 -12.20
N SER A 24 -25.20 3.06 -11.32
CA SER A 24 -23.81 2.76 -11.65
C SER A 24 -23.54 1.27 -11.88
N LYS A 25 -23.63 0.87 -13.13
CA LYS A 25 -23.26 -0.46 -13.60
C LYS A 25 -21.88 -0.89 -13.10
N GLY A 26 -21.77 -2.11 -12.60
CA GLY A 26 -20.50 -2.72 -12.17
C GLY A 26 -20.08 -2.44 -10.73
N PHE A 27 -20.94 -1.84 -9.90
CA PHE A 27 -20.69 -1.79 -8.46
C PHE A 27 -21.03 -3.12 -7.79
N SER A 28 -20.26 -3.49 -6.77
CA SER A 28 -20.55 -4.58 -5.86
C SER A 28 -20.24 -4.19 -4.43
N ILE A 29 -20.93 -4.83 -3.51
CA ILE A 29 -20.63 -4.80 -2.07
C ILE A 29 -20.29 -6.23 -1.67
N GLU A 30 -19.19 -6.38 -0.97
CA GLU A 30 -18.65 -7.65 -0.55
C GLU A 30 -18.51 -7.63 0.97
N MET A 31 -18.87 -8.73 1.61
CA MET A 31 -18.64 -8.95 3.03
C MET A 31 -17.79 -10.20 3.20
N ASN A 32 -16.60 -10.04 3.77
CA ASN A 32 -15.63 -11.11 3.97
C ASN A 32 -15.35 -11.32 5.46
N SER A 33 -15.23 -12.57 5.84
CA SER A 33 -14.71 -12.99 7.15
C SER A 33 -13.30 -13.54 6.98
N HIS A 34 -12.38 -13.13 7.86
CA HIS A 34 -10.99 -13.56 7.86
C HIS A 34 -10.70 -14.36 9.13
N PHE A 35 -10.04 -15.50 8.98
CA PHE A 35 -9.63 -16.39 10.06
C PHE A 35 -8.14 -16.67 9.92
N GLY A 36 -7.34 -16.14 10.82
CA GLY A 36 -5.90 -16.17 10.70
C GLY A 36 -5.18 -16.18 12.03
N LYS A 37 -3.89 -15.97 11.99
CA LYS A 37 -3.04 -15.93 13.17
C LYS A 37 -1.93 -14.90 12.96
N ILE A 38 -1.62 -14.12 14.00
CA ILE A 38 -0.41 -13.29 14.01
C ILE A 38 0.82 -14.21 13.99
N ILE A 39 1.75 -13.95 13.07
CA ILE A 39 3.00 -14.69 12.95
C ILE A 39 4.21 -13.88 13.42
N LYS A 40 5.14 -14.53 14.11
CA LYS A 40 6.48 -13.98 14.36
C LYS A 40 7.35 -14.20 13.13
N HIS A 41 7.72 -13.12 12.49
CA HIS A 41 8.61 -13.14 11.33
C HIS A 41 10.06 -12.78 11.69
N THR A 42 10.31 -12.45 12.95
CA THR A 42 11.66 -12.19 13.51
C THR A 42 11.72 -12.63 14.97
N PRO A 43 12.87 -13.15 15.46
CA PRO A 43 13.06 -13.50 16.86
C PRO A 43 13.05 -12.27 17.80
N LYS A 44 13.19 -11.06 17.25
CA LYS A 44 13.15 -9.81 18.03
C LYS A 44 11.76 -9.46 18.57
N LEU A 45 10.68 -10.08 18.06
CA LEU A 45 9.32 -9.89 18.55
C LEU A 45 9.16 -10.53 19.94
N LEU A 46 8.75 -9.74 20.93
CA LEU A 46 8.71 -10.16 22.33
C LEU A 46 7.41 -10.87 22.73
N PHE A 47 6.30 -10.58 22.04
CA PHE A 47 4.99 -11.12 22.36
C PHE A 47 4.84 -12.61 22.05
N THR A 48 3.90 -13.27 22.73
CA THR A 48 3.40 -14.60 22.33
C THR A 48 2.26 -14.44 21.33
N PRO A 49 2.35 -15.04 20.12
CA PRO A 49 1.28 -14.96 19.14
C PRO A 49 -0.02 -15.56 19.68
N PRO A 50 -1.16 -14.87 19.56
CA PRO A 50 -2.45 -15.42 19.94
C PRO A 50 -2.81 -16.62 19.07
N PRO A 51 -3.64 -17.55 19.56
CA PRO A 51 -4.01 -18.75 18.80
C PRO A 51 -4.83 -18.44 17.55
N LEU A 52 -5.64 -17.40 17.60
CA LEU A 52 -6.55 -16.99 16.51
C LEU A 52 -6.67 -15.46 16.48
N SER A 53 -6.67 -14.92 15.27
CA SER A 53 -7.09 -13.55 14.95
C SER A 53 -8.22 -13.61 13.94
N THR A 54 -9.28 -12.81 14.12
CA THR A 54 -10.43 -12.79 13.22
C THR A 54 -10.66 -11.39 12.67
N GLY A 55 -11.17 -11.30 11.45
CA GLY A 55 -11.49 -10.02 10.83
C GLY A 55 -12.79 -10.06 10.06
N ILE A 56 -13.39 -8.88 9.91
CA ILE A 56 -14.50 -8.61 9.01
C ILE A 56 -14.06 -7.51 8.06
N GLU A 57 -14.28 -7.72 6.77
CA GLU A 57 -14.06 -6.74 5.72
C GLU A 57 -15.37 -6.42 5.03
N ILE A 58 -15.69 -5.15 4.87
CA ILE A 58 -16.71 -4.66 3.93
C ILE A 58 -15.96 -3.99 2.79
N HIS A 59 -16.12 -4.53 1.59
CA HIS A 59 -15.45 -4.03 0.39
C HIS A 59 -16.48 -3.49 -0.60
N VAL A 60 -16.34 -2.22 -0.96
CA VAL A 60 -17.12 -1.59 -2.04
C VAL A 60 -16.24 -1.54 -3.27
N ASN A 61 -16.68 -2.16 -4.34
CA ASN A 61 -15.87 -2.39 -5.53
C ASN A 61 -16.58 -1.91 -6.80
N LYS A 62 -15.81 -1.44 -7.78
CA LYS A 62 -16.27 -1.01 -9.11
C LYS A 62 -15.52 -1.77 -10.19
N GLN A 63 -16.21 -2.65 -10.90
CA GLN A 63 -15.70 -3.28 -12.11
C GLN A 63 -15.55 -2.24 -13.23
N LEU A 64 -14.34 -2.11 -13.78
CA LEU A 64 -14.06 -1.25 -14.93
C LEU A 64 -14.28 -2.07 -16.21
N TYR A 65 -15.02 -1.49 -17.17
CA TYR A 65 -15.43 -2.22 -18.37
C TYR A 65 -15.09 -1.48 -19.69
N GLY A 66 -14.12 -0.55 -19.64
CA GLY A 66 -13.54 0.03 -20.87
C GLY A 66 -13.91 1.49 -21.16
N GLN A 67 -14.49 2.25 -20.21
CA GLN A 67 -14.77 3.70 -20.42
C GLN A 67 -13.50 4.52 -20.70
N LYS A 68 -12.32 3.99 -20.36
CA LYS A 68 -11.01 4.59 -20.66
C LYS A 68 -10.08 3.53 -21.24
N GLU A 69 -9.18 3.92 -22.14
CA GLU A 69 -8.21 2.99 -22.78
C GLU A 69 -7.41 2.16 -21.76
N TRP A 70 -6.98 2.76 -20.64
CA TRP A 70 -6.18 2.07 -19.64
C TRP A 70 -6.92 0.91 -18.96
N HIS A 71 -8.28 0.91 -18.93
CA HIS A 71 -9.06 -0.23 -18.42
C HIS A 71 -8.77 -1.50 -19.24
N GLN A 72 -8.71 -1.34 -20.56
CA GLN A 72 -8.41 -2.46 -21.45
C GLN A 72 -6.93 -2.88 -21.37
N TRP A 73 -6.01 -1.90 -21.29
CA TRP A 73 -4.59 -2.17 -21.10
C TRP A 73 -4.32 -3.00 -19.85
N GLN A 74 -5.00 -2.68 -18.75
CA GLN A 74 -4.89 -3.38 -17.47
C GLN A 74 -5.88 -4.55 -17.34
N ARG A 75 -6.42 -5.07 -18.47
CA ARG A 75 -7.33 -6.22 -18.54
C ARG A 75 -8.61 -6.04 -17.74
N TYR A 76 -9.16 -4.81 -17.73
CA TYR A 76 -10.40 -4.44 -17.06
C TYR A 76 -10.38 -4.76 -15.56
N PRO A 77 -9.51 -4.11 -14.78
CA PRO A 77 -9.42 -4.31 -13.34
C PRO A 77 -10.67 -3.79 -12.63
N SER A 78 -10.80 -4.11 -11.34
CA SER A 78 -11.75 -3.43 -10.48
C SER A 78 -10.99 -2.55 -9.49
N VAL A 79 -11.61 -1.43 -9.09
CA VAL A 79 -11.09 -0.52 -8.08
C VAL A 79 -12.12 -0.31 -6.99
N GLY A 80 -11.68 -0.17 -5.76
CA GLY A 80 -12.60 -0.08 -4.64
C GLY A 80 -11.98 0.47 -3.37
N ALA A 81 -12.69 0.25 -2.26
CA ALA A 81 -12.22 0.53 -0.92
C ALA A 81 -12.70 -0.55 0.04
N SER A 82 -11.81 -1.01 0.90
CA SER A 82 -12.11 -1.96 1.96
C SER A 82 -12.11 -1.26 3.32
N PHE A 83 -13.09 -1.63 4.15
CA PHE A 83 -13.20 -1.24 5.55
C PHE A 83 -13.02 -2.51 6.39
N PHE A 84 -12.09 -2.46 7.33
CA PHE A 84 -11.71 -3.60 8.14
C PHE A 84 -12.00 -3.38 9.62
N TYR A 85 -12.43 -4.46 10.26
CA TYR A 85 -12.39 -4.65 11.70
C TYR A 85 -11.62 -5.94 11.97
N PHE A 86 -10.56 -5.89 12.79
CA PHE A 86 -9.83 -7.06 13.25
C PHE A 86 -9.85 -7.17 14.77
N ASN A 87 -10.24 -8.33 15.28
CA ASN A 87 -9.88 -8.76 16.60
C ASN A 87 -8.53 -9.47 16.51
N LEU A 88 -7.50 -8.88 17.12
CA LEU A 88 -6.13 -9.36 16.98
C LEU A 88 -5.79 -10.55 17.90
N GLY A 89 -6.77 -11.04 18.68
CA GLY A 89 -6.70 -12.30 19.43
C GLY A 89 -6.08 -12.18 20.83
N ASN A 90 -5.48 -11.05 21.19
CA ASN A 90 -5.06 -10.72 22.56
C ASN A 90 -5.41 -9.26 22.83
N LYS A 91 -6.43 -9.06 23.66
CA LYS A 91 -7.02 -7.73 23.92
C LYS A 91 -6.06 -6.79 24.64
N ASP A 92 -5.23 -7.32 25.52
CA ASP A 92 -4.35 -6.52 26.37
C ASP A 92 -3.07 -6.11 25.63
N VAL A 93 -2.54 -7.00 24.77
CA VAL A 93 -1.31 -6.74 24.02
C VAL A 93 -1.59 -6.03 22.70
N PHE A 94 -2.56 -6.48 21.91
CA PHE A 94 -2.79 -5.98 20.55
C PHE A 94 -4.11 -5.22 20.39
N GLY A 95 -5.12 -5.53 21.24
CA GLY A 95 -6.44 -4.93 21.13
C GLY A 95 -7.18 -5.33 19.85
N THR A 96 -7.75 -4.32 19.20
CA THR A 96 -8.46 -4.42 17.92
C THR A 96 -7.89 -3.42 16.92
N ALA A 97 -8.06 -3.69 15.62
CA ALA A 97 -7.68 -2.78 14.56
C ALA A 97 -8.90 -2.42 13.70
N TYR A 98 -8.99 -1.16 13.32
CA TYR A 98 -9.92 -0.62 12.32
C TYR A 98 -9.10 -0.10 11.15
N GLY A 99 -9.47 -0.46 9.93
CA GLY A 99 -8.71 -0.08 8.75
C GLY A 99 -9.59 0.41 7.62
N ILE A 100 -9.05 1.27 6.80
CA ILE A 100 -9.62 1.66 5.50
C ILE A 100 -8.50 1.70 4.48
N CYS A 101 -8.69 1.05 3.34
CA CYS A 101 -7.75 1.15 2.24
C CYS A 101 -8.41 1.14 0.86
N PRO A 102 -7.95 1.99 -0.05
CA PRO A 102 -8.23 1.82 -1.47
C PRO A 102 -7.65 0.49 -1.97
N THR A 103 -8.34 -0.13 -2.90
CA THR A 103 -8.01 -1.46 -3.41
C THR A 103 -7.98 -1.49 -4.93
N LEU A 104 -7.10 -2.33 -5.45
CA LEU A 104 -7.02 -2.70 -6.85
C LEU A 104 -7.17 -4.22 -6.97
N ASN A 105 -8.15 -4.67 -7.77
CA ASN A 105 -8.40 -6.08 -8.04
C ASN A 105 -8.00 -6.40 -9.48
N LEU A 106 -7.07 -7.32 -9.62
CA LEU A 106 -6.56 -7.82 -10.89
C LEU A 106 -7.07 -9.24 -11.14
N LYS A 107 -7.69 -9.45 -12.28
CA LYS A 107 -8.16 -10.77 -12.67
C LYS A 107 -7.02 -11.58 -13.27
N PHE A 108 -6.66 -12.72 -12.68
CA PHE A 108 -5.60 -13.60 -13.18
C PHE A 108 -6.11 -14.92 -13.78
N LEU A 109 -7.28 -15.42 -13.34
CA LEU A 109 -7.86 -16.65 -13.84
C LEU A 109 -9.21 -16.37 -14.50
N ASN A 110 -9.38 -16.81 -15.74
CA ASN A 110 -10.63 -16.79 -16.46
C ASN A 110 -11.00 -18.23 -16.83
N SER A 111 -12.11 -18.74 -16.34
CA SER A 111 -12.45 -20.15 -16.39
C SER A 111 -12.86 -20.66 -17.78
N LYS A 112 -11.88 -20.87 -18.63
CA LYS A 112 -12.02 -21.89 -19.69
C LYS A 112 -11.70 -23.30 -19.18
N ILE A 113 -11.18 -23.42 -17.94
CA ILE A 113 -10.61 -24.67 -17.40
C ILE A 113 -11.65 -25.53 -16.68
N LEU A 114 -12.76 -24.93 -16.21
CA LEU A 114 -13.84 -25.68 -15.56
C LEU A 114 -15.10 -25.67 -16.43
N PRO A 115 -15.49 -26.81 -17.02
CA PRO A 115 -16.72 -26.90 -17.80
C PRO A 115 -17.92 -26.64 -16.88
N LYS A 116 -18.74 -25.66 -17.21
CA LYS A 116 -19.99 -25.26 -16.55
C LYS A 116 -19.90 -24.46 -15.24
N GLY A 117 -18.76 -23.97 -14.80
CA GLY A 117 -18.69 -23.13 -13.62
C GLY A 117 -18.06 -21.78 -13.92
N HIS A 118 -18.74 -20.67 -13.66
CA HIS A 118 -18.18 -19.32 -13.77
C HIS A 118 -17.26 -19.03 -12.55
N VAL A 119 -16.15 -19.76 -12.45
CA VAL A 119 -15.13 -19.52 -11.43
C VAL A 119 -14.10 -18.54 -12.00
N ARG A 120 -13.78 -17.50 -11.25
CA ARG A 120 -12.78 -16.48 -11.59
C ARG A 120 -11.77 -16.34 -10.48
N GLY A 121 -10.52 -16.10 -10.81
CA GLY A 121 -9.47 -15.85 -9.84
C GLY A 121 -9.09 -14.38 -9.83
N TYR A 122 -8.97 -13.80 -8.63
CA TYR A 122 -8.61 -12.41 -8.41
C TYR A 122 -7.42 -12.29 -7.47
N PHE A 123 -6.54 -11.35 -7.79
CA PHE A 123 -5.53 -10.84 -6.89
C PHE A 123 -5.93 -9.43 -6.48
N GLN A 124 -6.14 -9.20 -5.19
CA GLN A 124 -6.41 -7.87 -4.64
C GLN A 124 -5.20 -7.37 -3.88
N ILE A 125 -4.88 -6.11 -4.08
CA ILE A 125 -3.94 -5.37 -3.26
C ILE A 125 -4.56 -4.06 -2.81
N GLY A 126 -4.35 -3.71 -1.54
CA GLY A 126 -4.76 -2.44 -0.98
C GLY A 126 -3.77 -1.96 0.07
N SER A 127 -3.63 -0.65 0.19
CA SER A 127 -2.85 -0.03 1.25
C SER A 127 -3.53 1.27 1.68
N GLY A 128 -3.57 1.52 2.99
CA GLY A 128 -4.29 2.66 3.54
C GLY A 128 -3.99 2.90 5.01
N LEU A 129 -4.98 3.38 5.77
CA LEU A 129 -4.82 3.77 7.16
C LEU A 129 -5.49 2.76 8.10
N ALA A 130 -4.85 2.52 9.24
CA ALA A 130 -5.40 1.72 10.31
C ALA A 130 -5.24 2.40 11.67
N TYR A 131 -6.24 2.23 12.52
CA TYR A 131 -6.22 2.61 13.92
C TYR A 131 -6.21 1.36 14.78
N LEU A 132 -5.14 1.18 15.58
CA LEU A 132 -4.98 0.13 16.55
C LEU A 132 -5.33 0.67 17.94
N THR A 133 -6.20 -0.03 18.67
CA THR A 133 -6.62 0.41 20.01
C THR A 133 -5.50 0.30 21.04
N THR A 134 -4.56 -0.61 20.82
CA THR A 134 -3.44 -0.91 21.72
C THR A 134 -2.13 -0.88 20.93
N HIS A 135 -1.11 -0.27 21.50
CA HIS A 135 0.22 -0.14 20.92
C HIS A 135 1.28 -0.34 22.00
N TYR A 136 2.55 -0.29 21.64
CA TYR A 136 3.66 -0.33 22.60
C TYR A 136 3.57 0.81 23.62
N ASP A 137 3.76 0.47 24.85
CA ASP A 137 3.99 1.41 25.94
C ASP A 137 5.03 0.80 26.87
N PHE A 138 6.04 1.58 27.22
CA PHE A 138 7.18 1.09 27.99
C PHE A 138 6.78 0.54 29.37
N LEU A 139 5.78 1.14 30.02
CA LEU A 139 5.33 0.76 31.36
C LEU A 139 4.19 -0.26 31.35
N THR A 140 3.20 -0.06 30.48
CA THR A 140 1.93 -0.80 30.54
C THR A 140 1.83 -1.91 29.50
N ASN A 141 2.59 -1.84 28.38
CA ASN A 141 2.55 -2.84 27.32
C ASN A 141 3.91 -3.04 26.61
N PRO A 142 4.98 -3.36 27.36
CA PRO A 142 6.33 -3.48 26.81
C PRO A 142 6.53 -4.67 25.88
N THR A 143 5.65 -5.66 25.91
CA THR A 143 5.73 -6.85 25.06
C THR A 143 5.22 -6.61 23.63
N ASN A 144 4.41 -5.58 23.42
CA ASN A 144 3.93 -5.23 22.06
C ASN A 144 4.96 -4.41 21.29
N ASN A 145 6.10 -4.96 21.00
CA ASN A 145 7.08 -4.26 20.19
C ASN A 145 6.82 -4.34 18.67
N ALA A 146 5.63 -4.81 18.26
CA ALA A 146 5.23 -4.84 16.86
C ALA A 146 4.85 -3.45 16.33
N VAL A 147 4.12 -2.64 17.11
CA VAL A 147 3.64 -1.32 16.70
C VAL A 147 3.77 -0.30 17.81
N GLY A 148 4.48 0.80 17.54
CA GLY A 148 4.73 1.89 18.48
C GLY A 148 3.68 3.02 18.45
N SER A 149 2.65 2.92 17.61
CA SER A 149 1.65 3.99 17.45
C SER A 149 0.24 3.45 17.26
N LYS A 150 -0.77 4.26 17.61
CA LYS A 150 -2.18 3.94 17.32
C LYS A 150 -2.52 4.06 15.84
N LEU A 151 -1.98 5.09 15.18
CA LEU A 151 -2.17 5.28 13.74
C LEU A 151 -1.07 4.54 12.97
N ASN A 152 -1.48 3.66 12.09
CA ASN A 152 -0.61 2.80 11.29
C ASN A 152 -1.07 2.77 9.83
N ASN A 153 -0.26 2.20 8.96
CA ASN A 153 -0.66 1.72 7.66
C ASN A 153 -1.29 0.33 7.79
N ILE A 154 -2.28 0.03 6.98
CA ILE A 154 -2.73 -1.32 6.66
C ILE A 154 -2.35 -1.62 5.22
N THR A 155 -1.61 -2.71 4.99
CA THR A 155 -1.43 -3.31 3.67
C THR A 155 -2.15 -4.64 3.65
N HIS A 156 -3.05 -4.83 2.68
CA HIS A 156 -3.87 -6.02 2.56
C HIS A 156 -3.76 -6.61 1.17
N ILE A 157 -3.47 -7.91 1.11
CA ILE A 157 -3.32 -8.67 -0.14
C ILE A 157 -4.23 -9.89 -0.04
N LYS A 158 -4.98 -10.17 -1.13
CA LYS A 158 -5.81 -11.38 -1.24
C LYS A 158 -5.60 -12.10 -2.55
N ILE A 159 -5.67 -13.42 -2.51
CA ILE A 159 -5.83 -14.30 -3.67
C ILE A 159 -7.13 -15.07 -3.46
N GLU A 160 -8.09 -14.86 -4.34
CA GLU A 160 -9.46 -15.34 -4.17
C GLU A 160 -9.97 -16.06 -5.41
N LEU A 161 -10.78 -17.05 -5.19
CA LEU A 161 -11.63 -17.70 -6.19
C LEU A 161 -13.07 -17.25 -5.96
N GLU A 162 -13.67 -16.67 -6.99
CA GLU A 162 -15.07 -16.23 -7.01
C GLU A 162 -15.90 -17.20 -7.83
N LYS A 163 -17.08 -17.60 -7.31
CA LYS A 163 -18.08 -18.40 -8.02
C LYS A 163 -19.39 -17.65 -8.09
N THR A 164 -19.96 -17.52 -9.28
CA THR A 164 -21.28 -16.94 -9.51
C THR A 164 -22.35 -17.92 -9.07
N LEU A 165 -23.26 -17.49 -8.18
CA LEU A 165 -24.41 -18.25 -7.69
C LEU A 165 -25.69 -17.88 -8.46
N SER A 166 -25.88 -16.58 -8.72
CA SER A 166 -27.00 -16.03 -9.49
C SER A 166 -26.55 -14.76 -10.22
N GLN A 167 -27.48 -14.07 -10.90
CA GLN A 167 -27.19 -12.81 -11.59
C GLN A 167 -26.62 -11.75 -10.64
N HIS A 168 -27.09 -11.70 -9.38
CA HIS A 168 -26.70 -10.67 -8.42
C HIS A 168 -25.77 -11.17 -7.30
N TRP A 169 -25.69 -12.47 -7.09
CA TRP A 169 -24.98 -13.05 -5.96
C TRP A 169 -23.80 -13.92 -6.40
N LYS A 170 -22.69 -13.75 -5.68
CA LYS A 170 -21.49 -14.56 -5.84
C LYS A 170 -20.94 -14.91 -4.48
N VAL A 171 -20.23 -16.00 -4.39
CA VAL A 171 -19.44 -16.42 -3.23
C VAL A 171 -17.96 -16.37 -3.60
N GLN A 172 -17.14 -16.00 -2.65
CA GLN A 172 -15.68 -16.01 -2.82
C GLN A 172 -14.99 -16.63 -1.62
N GLY A 173 -13.80 -17.17 -1.84
CA GLY A 173 -12.95 -17.69 -0.79
C GLY A 173 -11.51 -17.77 -1.24
N GLY A 174 -10.60 -17.68 -0.30
CA GLY A 174 -9.19 -17.65 -0.62
C GLY A 174 -8.28 -17.45 0.57
N LEU A 175 -7.12 -16.90 0.29
CA LEU A 175 -6.09 -16.57 1.26
C LEU A 175 -5.85 -15.06 1.27
N SER A 176 -5.61 -14.52 2.44
CA SER A 176 -5.26 -13.12 2.62
C SER A 176 -4.02 -12.96 3.50
N PHE A 177 -3.37 -11.84 3.33
CA PHE A 177 -2.28 -11.40 4.19
C PHE A 177 -2.50 -9.93 4.55
N THR A 178 -2.59 -9.66 5.85
CA THR A 178 -2.75 -8.29 6.37
C THR A 178 -1.51 -7.91 7.17
N HIS A 179 -0.96 -6.75 6.84
CA HIS A 179 0.18 -6.16 7.53
C HIS A 179 -0.18 -4.81 8.13
N PHE A 180 0.14 -4.60 9.41
CA PHE A 180 0.03 -3.32 10.09
C PHE A 180 1.41 -2.82 10.51
N SER A 181 1.76 -1.58 10.15
CA SER A 181 2.98 -0.91 10.58
C SER A 181 2.85 0.60 10.41
N ASN A 182 3.70 1.36 11.09
CA ASN A 182 3.73 2.82 10.92
C ASN A 182 4.86 3.31 9.98
N GLY A 183 5.48 2.40 9.23
CA GLY A 183 6.57 2.74 8.30
C GLY A 183 7.79 3.33 9.02
N SER A 184 8.09 2.89 10.23
CA SER A 184 9.19 3.37 11.09
C SER A 184 9.12 4.85 11.46
N SER A 185 7.94 5.46 11.35
CA SER A 185 7.71 6.84 11.83
C SER A 185 7.72 6.95 13.36
N GLN A 186 7.50 5.82 14.05
CA GLN A 186 7.55 5.70 15.50
C GLN A 186 8.01 4.30 15.89
N THR A 187 8.94 4.22 16.86
CA THR A 187 9.49 2.95 17.37
C THR A 187 8.77 2.47 18.63
N PRO A 188 8.73 1.13 18.86
CA PRO A 188 9.16 0.05 17.98
C PRO A 188 8.19 -0.17 16.80
N ASN A 189 8.65 -0.71 15.68
CA ASN A 189 7.82 -0.98 14.52
C ASN A 189 8.29 -2.25 13.77
N TYR A 190 8.17 -3.41 14.40
CA TYR A 190 8.42 -4.68 13.70
C TYR A 190 7.23 -5.12 12.83
N GLY A 191 6.04 -4.53 13.04
CA GLY A 191 4.83 -4.84 12.29
C GLY A 191 4.07 -6.07 12.78
N ILE A 192 2.76 -6.09 12.52
CA ILE A 192 1.85 -7.21 12.78
C ILE A 192 1.52 -7.85 11.43
N ASN A 193 1.81 -9.14 11.28
CA ASN A 193 1.55 -9.91 10.07
C ASN A 193 0.51 -10.99 10.34
N ILE A 194 -0.58 -11.01 9.56
CA ILE A 194 -1.71 -11.93 9.72
C ILE A 194 -1.99 -12.62 8.38
N PRO A 195 -1.40 -13.79 8.10
CA PRO A 195 -1.94 -14.69 7.09
C PRO A 195 -3.28 -15.25 7.57
N ALA A 196 -4.26 -15.31 6.67
CA ALA A 196 -5.61 -15.76 6.99
C ALA A 196 -6.26 -16.49 5.80
N ALA A 197 -7.17 -17.42 6.09
CA ALA A 197 -8.18 -17.85 5.14
C ALA A 197 -9.35 -16.85 5.18
N ASN A 198 -9.98 -16.63 4.04
CA ASN A 198 -11.16 -15.76 3.94
C ASN A 198 -12.29 -16.44 3.19
N LEU A 199 -13.51 -16.05 3.57
CA LEU A 199 -14.75 -16.46 2.92
C LEU A 199 -15.68 -15.25 2.86
N GLY A 200 -16.29 -15.02 1.70
CA GLY A 200 -17.13 -13.84 1.50
C GLY A 200 -18.31 -14.06 0.58
N LEU A 201 -19.25 -13.14 0.71
CA LEU A 201 -20.43 -13.02 -0.14
C LEU A 201 -20.39 -11.67 -0.86
N ILE A 202 -20.71 -11.69 -2.16
CA ILE A 202 -20.69 -10.52 -3.03
C ILE A 202 -22.10 -10.29 -3.55
N TYR A 203 -22.57 -9.05 -3.42
CA TYR A 203 -23.81 -8.59 -4.02
C TYR A 203 -23.52 -7.56 -5.12
N CYS A 204 -24.01 -7.83 -6.33
CA CYS A 204 -23.88 -6.97 -7.49
C CYS A 204 -25.26 -6.52 -7.97
N PRO A 205 -25.73 -5.32 -7.60
CA PRO A 205 -27.07 -4.86 -8.01
C PRO A 205 -27.23 -4.70 -9.52
N ASN A 206 -26.17 -4.26 -10.20
CA ASN A 206 -26.16 -4.07 -11.66
C ASN A 206 -24.82 -4.59 -12.23
N PRO A 207 -24.73 -5.90 -12.50
CA PRO A 207 -23.50 -6.53 -12.97
C PRO A 207 -23.10 -6.07 -14.37
N VAL A 208 -21.80 -6.19 -14.67
CA VAL A 208 -21.24 -5.94 -16.01
C VAL A 208 -21.27 -7.25 -16.78
N ASP A 209 -21.99 -7.27 -17.90
CA ASP A 209 -22.05 -8.39 -18.81
C ASP A 209 -20.96 -8.35 -19.88
N SER A 210 -20.78 -9.43 -20.61
CA SER A 210 -19.75 -9.52 -21.67
C SER A 210 -19.96 -8.51 -22.80
N ALA A 211 -21.23 -8.16 -23.09
CA ALA A 211 -21.61 -7.18 -24.11
C ALA A 211 -21.28 -5.72 -23.71
N ASP A 212 -21.13 -5.44 -22.41
CA ASP A 212 -20.86 -4.09 -21.91
C ASP A 212 -19.40 -3.65 -22.07
N TYR A 213 -18.48 -4.60 -22.30
CA TYR A 213 -17.08 -4.28 -22.41
C TYR A 213 -16.74 -3.48 -23.66
N ILE A 214 -16.37 -2.22 -23.44
CA ILE A 214 -15.93 -1.33 -24.52
C ILE A 214 -14.51 -1.70 -24.91
N ARG A 215 -14.31 -2.00 -26.20
CA ARG A 215 -13.01 -2.29 -26.77
C ARG A 215 -12.50 -1.08 -27.54
N HIS A 216 -11.29 -0.66 -27.22
CA HIS A 216 -10.58 0.42 -27.91
C HIS A 216 -9.61 -0.17 -28.92
N ASN A 217 -9.38 0.55 -30.02
CA ASN A 217 -8.25 0.27 -30.90
C ASN A 217 -6.96 0.79 -30.24
N LEU A 218 -6.32 -0.06 -29.46
CA LEU A 218 -5.19 0.33 -28.63
C LEU A 218 -3.93 0.52 -29.48
N SER A 219 -3.44 1.75 -29.57
CA SER A 219 -2.07 2.01 -30.05
C SER A 219 -1.07 1.79 -28.92
N SER A 220 -0.13 0.85 -29.13
CA SER A 220 0.95 0.59 -28.17
C SER A 220 1.99 1.72 -28.09
N LYS A 221 2.01 2.62 -29.09
CA LYS A 221 3.01 3.70 -29.15
C LYS A 221 2.69 4.78 -28.12
N PRO A 222 3.60 5.10 -27.21
CA PRO A 222 3.48 6.26 -26.35
C PRO A 222 3.69 7.54 -27.16
N ASN A 223 3.11 8.65 -26.72
CA ASN A 223 3.29 9.95 -27.39
C ASN A 223 4.75 10.43 -27.36
N ARG A 224 5.48 10.01 -26.34
CA ARG A 224 6.90 10.30 -26.16
C ARG A 224 7.57 9.06 -25.57
N ARG A 225 8.72 8.65 -26.11
CA ARG A 225 9.45 7.47 -25.62
C ARG A 225 10.43 7.78 -24.49
N LEU A 226 11.08 8.94 -24.57
CA LEU A 226 12.10 9.34 -23.59
C LEU A 226 11.64 10.56 -22.81
N GLY A 227 11.99 10.63 -21.54
CA GLY A 227 11.73 11.74 -20.65
C GLY A 227 12.80 11.82 -19.56
N VAL A 228 12.75 12.89 -18.78
CA VAL A 228 13.57 13.08 -17.59
C VAL A 228 12.63 13.31 -16.41
N SER A 229 12.83 12.60 -15.31
CA SER A 229 12.11 12.78 -14.05
C SER A 229 13.01 13.51 -13.05
N MET A 230 12.47 14.53 -12.39
CA MET A 230 13.04 15.14 -11.19
C MET A 230 12.08 14.93 -10.03
N HIS A 231 12.60 14.51 -8.88
CA HIS A 231 11.77 14.08 -7.76
C HIS A 231 12.42 14.40 -6.42
N THR A 232 11.59 14.77 -5.44
CA THR A 232 12.00 15.01 -4.04
C THR A 232 11.02 14.35 -3.07
N GLU A 233 11.57 13.88 -1.93
CA GLU A 233 10.77 13.27 -0.86
C GLU A 233 11.21 13.83 0.50
N LEU A 234 10.27 13.82 1.44
CA LEU A 234 10.48 14.12 2.86
C LEU A 234 9.89 12.98 3.70
N ALA A 235 10.70 12.42 4.57
CA ALA A 235 10.29 11.46 5.58
C ALA A 235 10.67 11.94 6.98
N PHE A 236 10.13 11.28 8.01
CA PHE A 236 10.52 11.48 9.40
C PHE A 236 10.76 10.13 10.03
N THR A 237 11.90 9.97 10.70
CA THR A 237 12.26 8.76 11.46
C THR A 237 12.48 9.11 12.93
N GLU A 238 11.97 8.27 13.82
CA GLU A 238 12.25 8.36 15.25
C GLU A 238 13.60 7.72 15.55
N THR A 239 14.26 8.16 16.62
CA THR A 239 15.46 7.48 17.14
C THR A 239 15.13 6.03 17.53
N SER A 240 16.17 5.23 17.84
CA SER A 240 16.00 3.85 18.31
C SER A 240 15.31 3.74 19.68
N ILE A 241 15.14 4.86 20.38
CA ILE A 241 14.45 4.93 21.68
C ILE A 241 13.00 5.35 21.44
N ALA A 242 12.06 4.53 21.88
CA ALA A 242 10.63 4.82 21.78
C ALA A 242 10.27 6.12 22.52
N GLY A 243 9.49 7.01 21.86
CA GLY A 243 9.17 8.35 22.36
C GLY A 243 10.30 9.35 22.21
N GLY A 244 11.37 9.02 21.52
CA GLY A 244 12.49 9.91 21.23
C GLY A 244 12.18 10.95 20.17
N PRO A 245 13.13 11.87 19.90
CA PRO A 245 12.96 12.89 18.88
C PRO A 245 12.84 12.28 17.49
N ARG A 246 12.07 12.95 16.61
CA ARG A 246 11.93 12.60 15.19
C ARG A 246 12.78 13.51 14.34
N TYR A 247 13.47 12.92 13.41
CA TYR A 247 14.39 13.64 12.51
C TYR A 247 13.93 13.51 11.05
N PRO A 248 14.07 14.59 10.26
CA PRO A 248 13.75 14.54 8.85
C PRO A 248 14.80 13.76 8.06
N VAL A 249 14.30 13.12 6.99
CA VAL A 249 15.11 12.51 5.91
C VAL A 249 14.74 13.24 4.63
N TYR A 250 15.72 13.83 3.97
CA TYR A 250 15.56 14.53 2.71
C TYR A 250 16.07 13.67 1.57
N ILE A 251 15.28 13.52 0.53
CA ILE A 251 15.62 12.73 -0.64
C ILE A 251 15.43 13.58 -1.89
N ALA A 252 16.38 13.49 -2.83
CA ALA A 252 16.29 14.08 -4.16
C ALA A 252 16.79 13.09 -5.20
N SER A 253 16.10 13.00 -6.34
CA SER A 253 16.52 12.11 -7.43
C SER A 253 16.27 12.70 -8.81
N VAL A 254 17.08 12.23 -9.77
CA VAL A 254 16.93 12.50 -11.20
C VAL A 254 17.01 11.17 -11.96
N ALA A 255 16.14 10.98 -12.94
CA ALA A 255 16.11 9.75 -13.74
C ALA A 255 15.81 10.00 -15.20
N GLY A 256 16.41 9.18 -16.06
CA GLY A 256 15.92 8.93 -17.40
C GLY A 256 14.67 8.04 -17.35
N VAL A 257 13.65 8.42 -18.11
CA VAL A 257 12.36 7.71 -18.19
C VAL A 257 12.20 7.14 -19.59
N TYR A 258 11.95 5.84 -19.70
CA TYR A 258 11.62 5.17 -20.94
C TYR A 258 10.18 4.65 -20.89
N HIS A 259 9.32 5.22 -21.73
CA HIS A 259 7.93 4.79 -21.87
C HIS A 259 7.86 3.55 -22.77
N ILE A 260 7.65 2.37 -22.21
CA ILE A 260 7.45 1.12 -22.97
C ILE A 260 6.15 1.23 -23.77
N ASN A 261 5.08 1.67 -23.12
CA ASN A 261 3.77 1.90 -23.68
C ASN A 261 3.03 2.99 -22.87
N LYS A 262 1.72 3.17 -23.10
CA LYS A 262 0.92 4.18 -22.39
C LYS A 262 0.69 3.91 -20.91
N VAL A 263 0.97 2.68 -20.42
CA VAL A 263 0.67 2.25 -19.05
C VAL A 263 1.87 1.67 -18.30
N ASN A 264 3.06 1.63 -18.94
CA ASN A 264 4.27 1.12 -18.31
C ASN A 264 5.49 1.98 -18.67
N ARG A 265 6.30 2.30 -17.66
CA ARG A 265 7.53 3.11 -17.77
C ARG A 265 8.65 2.46 -16.99
N LEU A 266 9.84 2.47 -17.57
CA LEU A 266 11.07 2.12 -16.87
C LEU A 266 11.86 3.39 -16.56
N MET A 267 12.53 3.39 -15.42
CA MET A 267 13.37 4.51 -14.99
C MET A 267 14.74 4.00 -14.55
N ILE A 268 15.76 4.75 -14.90
CA ILE A 268 17.12 4.60 -14.38
C ILE A 268 17.57 5.96 -13.86
N GLY A 269 18.07 6.02 -12.62
CA GLY A 269 18.35 7.31 -12.01
C GLY A 269 19.38 7.27 -10.91
N LEU A 270 19.70 8.48 -10.45
CA LEU A 270 20.54 8.77 -9.30
C LEU A 270 19.67 9.30 -8.18
N GLU A 271 19.91 8.86 -6.95
CA GLU A 271 19.22 9.33 -5.76
C GLU A 271 20.25 9.73 -4.69
N TYR A 272 20.02 10.89 -4.10
CA TYR A 272 20.71 11.40 -2.94
C TYR A 272 19.77 11.39 -1.74
N GLU A 273 20.26 10.96 -0.60
CA GLU A 273 19.54 10.95 0.67
C GLU A 273 20.40 11.55 1.78
N GLN A 274 19.78 12.43 2.59
CA GLN A 274 20.35 12.98 3.81
C GLN A 274 19.47 12.61 5.00
N ASN A 275 19.97 11.73 5.88
CA ASN A 275 19.22 11.23 7.04
C ASN A 275 19.68 11.94 8.31
N LYS A 276 18.86 12.87 8.84
CA LYS A 276 19.21 13.67 10.03
C LYS A 276 19.19 12.86 11.33
N ASN A 277 18.53 11.69 11.38
CA ASN A 277 18.61 10.79 12.51
C ASN A 277 20.02 10.20 12.64
N ILE A 278 20.59 9.74 11.52
CA ILE A 278 21.97 9.24 11.48
C ILE A 278 22.96 10.35 11.82
N TYR A 279 22.75 11.57 11.31
CA TYR A 279 23.56 12.73 11.64
C TYR A 279 23.59 13.02 13.15
N ALA A 280 22.43 13.07 13.79
CA ALA A 280 22.31 13.32 15.21
C ALA A 280 23.00 12.22 16.04
N PHE A 281 22.80 10.95 15.65
CA PHE A 281 23.47 9.84 16.32
C PHE A 281 25.00 9.89 16.16
N ALA A 282 25.51 10.21 14.97
CA ALA A 282 26.95 10.31 14.72
C ALA A 282 27.61 11.37 15.61
N LEU A 283 26.94 12.51 15.81
CA LEU A 283 27.43 13.58 16.70
C LEU A 283 27.42 13.17 18.20
N GLN A 284 26.51 12.27 18.59
CA GLN A 284 26.38 11.79 19.98
C GLN A 284 27.22 10.53 20.25
N SER A 285 27.83 9.95 19.21
CA SER A 285 28.62 8.74 19.35
C SER A 285 29.88 9.00 20.19
N THR A 286 30.34 7.95 20.90
CA THR A 286 31.54 7.99 21.75
C THR A 286 32.84 8.31 20.99
N HIS A 287 32.81 8.32 19.65
CA HIS A 287 33.93 8.59 18.76
C HIS A 287 33.88 10.03 18.25
N ALA A 288 33.71 11.01 19.11
CA ALA A 288 33.84 12.48 18.87
C ALA A 288 33.96 12.89 17.39
N MET A 289 32.92 12.64 16.58
CA MET A 289 32.93 12.96 15.16
C MET A 289 32.79 14.48 14.94
N THR A 290 33.49 15.00 13.98
CA THR A 290 33.27 16.36 13.49
C THR A 290 31.91 16.48 12.81
N ARG A 291 31.40 17.71 12.69
CA ARG A 291 30.12 17.94 11.96
C ARG A 291 30.19 17.48 10.51
N ASP A 292 31.31 17.61 9.85
CA ASP A 292 31.50 17.19 8.46
C ASP A 292 31.55 15.67 8.31
N GLU A 293 32.16 14.97 9.25
CA GLU A 293 32.13 13.50 9.31
C GLU A 293 30.73 12.98 9.55
N ALA A 294 30.00 13.54 10.51
CA ALA A 294 28.64 13.19 10.79
C ALA A 294 27.71 13.46 9.59
N PHE A 295 27.96 14.58 8.85
CA PHE A 295 27.21 14.90 7.64
C PHE A 295 27.47 13.87 6.53
N ARG A 296 28.73 13.47 6.31
CA ARG A 296 29.08 12.43 5.33
C ARG A 296 28.46 11.09 5.69
N GLN A 297 28.48 10.67 6.96
CA GLN A 297 27.84 9.43 7.41
C GLN A 297 26.33 9.42 7.19
N ALA A 298 25.68 10.58 7.31
CA ALA A 298 24.25 10.73 7.08
C ALA A 298 23.89 10.87 5.60
N SER A 299 24.87 10.97 4.70
CA SER A 299 24.70 11.14 3.26
C SER A 299 24.82 9.81 2.53
N ARG A 300 23.90 9.52 1.62
CA ARG A 300 23.87 8.30 0.81
C ARG A 300 23.64 8.66 -0.65
N TYR A 301 24.36 8.00 -1.52
CA TYR A 301 24.23 8.14 -2.97
C TYR A 301 23.92 6.76 -3.55
N SER A 302 22.92 6.67 -4.41
CA SER A 302 22.53 5.41 -5.02
C SER A 302 22.20 5.57 -6.50
N ILE A 303 22.41 4.48 -7.23
CA ILE A 303 21.84 4.28 -8.56
C ILE A 303 20.62 3.39 -8.39
N TYR A 304 19.52 3.72 -9.08
CA TYR A 304 18.32 2.93 -9.00
C TYR A 304 17.75 2.58 -10.37
N PHE A 305 17.04 1.47 -10.41
CA PHE A 305 16.12 1.06 -11.46
C PHE A 305 14.70 1.04 -10.91
N ALA A 306 13.74 1.49 -11.71
CA ALA A 306 12.34 1.43 -11.32
C ALA A 306 11.44 1.05 -12.49
N ASP A 307 10.36 0.33 -12.17
CA ASP A 307 9.24 0.04 -13.04
C ASP A 307 7.98 0.74 -12.50
N GLU A 308 7.30 1.49 -13.35
CA GLU A 308 6.11 2.24 -12.98
C GLU A 308 4.92 1.79 -13.82
N LEU A 309 3.91 1.22 -13.14
CA LEU A 309 2.66 0.74 -13.71
C LEU A 309 1.55 1.77 -13.53
N MET A 310 0.98 2.25 -14.66
CA MET A 310 -0.04 3.30 -14.67
C MET A 310 -1.46 2.72 -14.65
N TYR A 311 -2.30 3.25 -13.78
CA TYR A 311 -3.73 2.99 -13.66
C TYR A 311 -4.51 4.30 -13.81
N GLY A 312 -4.46 4.86 -15.00
CA GLY A 312 -4.99 6.19 -15.28
C GLY A 312 -4.10 7.29 -14.72
N ARG A 313 -4.58 8.03 -13.71
CA ARG A 313 -3.80 9.06 -13.00
C ARG A 313 -3.07 8.53 -11.78
N VAL A 314 -3.29 7.30 -11.40
CA VAL A 314 -2.56 6.64 -10.30
C VAL A 314 -1.51 5.73 -10.89
N SER A 315 -0.36 5.62 -10.25
CA SER A 315 0.65 4.63 -10.60
C SER A 315 1.22 3.95 -9.37
N ILE A 316 1.70 2.74 -9.59
CA ILE A 316 2.50 1.97 -8.64
C ILE A 316 3.93 1.97 -9.16
N LEU A 317 4.87 2.47 -8.36
CA LEU A 317 6.31 2.46 -8.61
C LEU A 317 6.96 1.34 -7.81
N LEU A 318 7.73 0.50 -8.48
CA LEU A 318 8.60 -0.51 -7.90
C LEU A 318 10.05 -0.10 -8.20
N GLN A 319 10.83 0.21 -7.17
CA GLN A 319 12.21 0.68 -7.33
C GLN A 319 13.17 -0.20 -6.54
N ILE A 320 14.30 -0.52 -7.14
CA ILE A 320 15.45 -1.14 -6.48
C ILE A 320 16.64 -0.21 -6.67
N GLY A 321 17.33 0.12 -5.58
CA GLY A 321 18.50 0.99 -5.58
C GLY A 321 19.71 0.31 -4.96
N ILE A 322 20.89 0.62 -5.49
CA ILE A 322 22.18 0.16 -4.99
C ILE A 322 22.96 1.38 -4.54
N TYR A 323 23.47 1.35 -3.31
CA TYR A 323 24.32 2.42 -2.79
C TYR A 323 25.70 2.37 -3.44
N VAL A 324 26.08 3.47 -4.10
CA VAL A 324 27.39 3.64 -4.75
C VAL A 324 28.38 4.36 -3.83
N ALA A 325 27.87 5.20 -2.93
CA ALA A 325 28.64 5.83 -1.88
C ALA A 325 27.79 5.98 -0.61
N LYS A 326 28.23 5.37 0.44
CA LYS A 326 27.77 5.54 1.83
C LYS A 326 28.93 5.19 2.74
N ASP A 327 29.08 5.91 3.83
CA ASP A 327 29.97 5.45 4.89
C ASP A 327 29.40 4.17 5.50
N LYS A 328 30.26 3.28 5.97
CA LYS A 328 29.87 2.05 6.66
C LYS A 328 29.17 2.41 7.97
N SER A 329 27.89 2.73 7.85
CA SER A 329 27.04 3.04 8.98
C SER A 329 26.71 1.75 9.70
N LEU A 330 26.84 1.74 11.02
CA LEU A 330 26.40 0.65 11.89
C LEU A 330 24.89 0.36 11.77
N PHE A 331 24.09 1.31 11.20
CA PHE A 331 22.64 1.23 11.14
C PHE A 331 22.08 0.50 9.92
N ILE A 332 22.78 0.53 8.77
CA ILE A 332 22.32 -0.07 7.53
C ILE A 332 23.49 -0.78 6.87
N PRO A 333 23.65 -2.08 7.15
CA PRO A 333 24.70 -2.89 6.54
C PRO A 333 24.41 -3.20 5.07
N ASP A 334 23.14 -3.14 4.63
CA ASP A 334 22.74 -3.54 3.29
C ASP A 334 23.31 -2.58 2.21
N SER A 335 23.74 -3.15 1.10
CA SER A 335 24.26 -2.41 -0.05
C SER A 335 23.16 -2.00 -1.04
N TRP A 336 21.93 -2.43 -0.82
CA TRP A 336 20.77 -2.14 -1.66
C TRP A 336 19.50 -1.89 -0.84
N TYR A 337 18.50 -1.29 -1.46
CA TYR A 337 17.18 -1.04 -0.88
C TYR A 337 16.09 -1.27 -1.94
N ASP A 338 14.87 -1.48 -1.48
CA ASP A 338 13.66 -1.43 -2.27
C ASP A 338 12.79 -0.25 -1.86
N LYS A 339 12.05 0.30 -2.83
CA LYS A 339 11.09 1.38 -2.59
C LYS A 339 9.81 1.08 -3.36
N LEU A 340 8.69 1.13 -2.65
CA LEU A 340 7.34 1.05 -3.20
C LEU A 340 6.73 2.45 -3.19
N GLY A 341 6.27 2.94 -4.34
CA GLY A 341 5.64 4.24 -4.46
C GLY A 341 4.20 4.14 -4.97
N LEU A 342 3.31 4.94 -4.40
CA LEU A 342 1.99 5.23 -4.96
C LEU A 342 1.97 6.69 -5.38
N ARG A 343 1.80 6.96 -6.69
CA ARG A 343 1.83 8.31 -7.26
C ARG A 343 0.48 8.70 -7.83
N TRP A 344 0.13 9.98 -7.67
CA TRP A 344 -1.00 10.62 -8.33
C TRP A 344 -0.50 11.67 -9.31
N TYR A 345 -0.86 11.52 -10.59
CA TYR A 345 -0.50 12.42 -11.67
C TYR A 345 -1.55 13.51 -11.87
N PHE A 346 -1.10 14.77 -11.86
CA PHE A 346 -1.93 15.92 -12.24
C PHE A 346 -2.10 16.00 -13.76
N PRO A 347 -3.09 16.76 -14.26
CA PRO A 347 -3.17 17.04 -15.69
C PRO A 347 -1.86 17.65 -16.21
N PRO A 348 -1.39 17.23 -17.40
CA PRO A 348 -0.16 17.78 -17.97
C PRO A 348 -0.30 19.28 -18.26
N ILE A 349 0.78 20.04 -18.08
CA ILE A 349 0.84 21.50 -18.26
C ILE A 349 1.93 21.84 -19.28
N GLY A 350 1.65 22.79 -20.17
CA GLY A 350 2.61 23.34 -21.12
C GLY A 350 2.81 22.51 -22.39
N ARG A 351 3.78 22.96 -23.21
CA ARG A 351 4.24 22.28 -24.44
C ARG A 351 5.78 22.41 -24.52
N PRO A 352 6.56 21.29 -24.50
CA PRO A 352 6.10 19.90 -24.33
C PRO A 352 5.41 19.68 -22.99
N ALA A 353 4.45 18.73 -22.96
CA ALA A 353 3.61 18.52 -21.79
C ALA A 353 4.43 17.97 -20.61
N THR A 354 4.56 18.75 -19.56
CA THR A 354 5.15 18.35 -18.29
C THR A 354 4.10 17.68 -17.41
N GLN A 355 4.43 16.53 -16.85
CA GLN A 355 3.55 15.76 -15.96
C GLN A 355 4.02 15.90 -14.52
N PHE A 356 3.31 16.68 -13.72
CA PHE A 356 3.54 16.76 -12.27
C PHE A 356 2.85 15.61 -11.55
N TYR A 357 3.46 15.16 -10.46
CA TYR A 357 2.90 14.14 -9.58
C TYR A 357 3.25 14.37 -8.11
N ALA A 358 2.41 13.85 -7.24
CA ALA A 358 2.68 13.70 -5.82
C ALA A 358 2.49 12.23 -5.42
N GLY A 359 3.11 11.79 -4.33
CA GLY A 359 3.01 10.40 -3.92
C GLY A 359 3.48 10.12 -2.51
N ILE A 360 3.29 8.86 -2.14
CA ILE A 360 3.75 8.28 -0.87
C ILE A 360 4.70 7.15 -1.22
N TYR A 361 5.81 7.05 -0.48
CA TYR A 361 6.90 6.12 -0.78
C TYR A 361 7.32 5.40 0.50
N LEU A 362 7.32 4.07 0.44
CA LEU A 362 7.86 3.21 1.50
C LEU A 362 9.22 2.73 1.04
N LYS A 363 10.28 3.10 1.75
CA LYS A 363 11.63 2.56 1.56
C LYS A 363 11.90 1.47 2.56
N SER A 364 12.49 0.38 2.09
CA SER A 364 12.80 -0.80 2.89
C SER A 364 14.19 -1.32 2.58
N HIS A 365 14.78 -2.00 3.57
CA HIS A 365 15.94 -2.87 3.39
C HIS A 365 15.48 -4.31 3.61
N ARG A 366 15.48 -5.09 2.52
CA ARG A 366 14.85 -6.42 2.50
C ARG A 366 13.34 -6.28 2.80
N ILE A 367 12.87 -6.74 3.96
CA ILE A 367 11.47 -6.66 4.39
C ILE A 367 11.26 -5.69 5.55
N SER A 368 12.31 -4.96 5.95
CA SER A 368 12.26 -4.01 7.07
C SER A 368 12.10 -2.60 6.56
N ALA A 369 10.99 -1.95 6.89
CA ALA A 369 10.75 -0.55 6.56
C ALA A 369 11.81 0.35 7.21
N GLU A 370 12.43 1.22 6.42
CA GLU A 370 13.32 2.27 6.91
C GLU A 370 12.52 3.55 7.22
N TYR A 371 11.69 3.98 6.27
CA TYR A 371 10.79 5.11 6.44
C TYR A 371 9.63 5.12 5.43
N LEU A 372 8.59 5.87 5.80
CA LEU A 372 7.52 6.29 4.91
C LEU A 372 7.72 7.77 4.57
N ALA A 373 7.79 8.09 3.27
CA ALA A 373 8.00 9.44 2.76
C ALA A 373 6.78 9.95 1.99
N ILE A 374 6.61 11.25 1.99
CA ILE A 374 5.77 11.99 1.03
C ILE A 374 6.69 12.75 0.07
N GLY A 375 6.32 12.76 -1.19
CA GLY A 375 7.16 13.43 -2.18
C GLY A 375 6.38 13.82 -3.44
N GLY A 376 7.08 14.51 -4.32
CA GLY A 376 6.54 14.93 -5.60
C GLY A 376 7.63 15.24 -6.61
N GLY A 377 7.21 15.35 -7.85
CA GLY A 377 8.13 15.59 -8.93
C GLY A 377 7.46 15.92 -10.25
N ALA A 378 8.27 15.96 -11.26
CA ALA A 378 7.83 16.23 -12.64
C ALA A 378 8.56 15.33 -13.64
N ILE A 379 7.88 14.97 -14.71
CA ILE A 379 8.45 14.30 -15.88
C ILE A 379 8.34 15.25 -17.07
N PHE A 380 9.48 15.53 -17.66
CA PHE A 380 9.67 16.44 -18.80
C PHE A 380 9.83 15.68 -20.11
#